data_a00235d7001f6eccf0de84ba20db982b
#
_entry.id   a00235d7001f6eccf0de84ba20db982b
#
_cell.length_a   1.000
_cell.length_b   1.000
_cell.length_c   1.000
_cell.angle_alpha   90.00
_cell.angle_beta   90.00
_cell.angle_gamma   90.00
#
_symmetry.space_group_name_H-M   'P 1'
#
loop_
_entity.id
_entity.type
_entity.pdbx_description
1 polymer ?
#
loop_
_entity_poly.entity_id
_entity_poly.type
_entity_poly.pdbx_seq_one_letter_code
_entity_poly.pdbx_strand_id
1 'polypeptide(L)'
;CFEHEDKMCVLILNEHDPLTKEDGQLFYDTLDGLLSYANEQLHIVDRKKVTLRSNSRAELDDGARVSERLWLNRHLVGEYVERNPYSAPEAQLETAGPWQHALRDAFIVVNADKDHLLVMNDDAIFNVNKLERDADCHVRAIPSLALLTLLPFNGAIVTDSKFIHLDDNMDDELIPDVAQAAKDRTRSGVVTGAKQLIAYSKKAGDWNRVPECWQRGIDYALGLRHVPGYGASEVE
;
A
#
# COMPACT_ATOMS: atom_id res chain seq x y z
N CYS A 1 8.65 9.03 -38.92
CA CYS A 1 9.33 8.10 -38.04
C CYS A 1 9.91 8.92 -36.90
N PHE A 2 9.21 9.10 -35.81
CA PHE A 2 9.76 9.70 -34.60
C PHE A 2 9.86 8.56 -33.60
N GLU A 3 11.11 8.15 -33.34
CA GLU A 3 11.48 7.23 -32.28
C GLU A 3 11.26 7.93 -30.95
N HIS A 4 10.21 7.52 -30.24
CA HIS A 4 10.01 7.86 -28.83
C HIS A 4 10.90 6.91 -27.99
N GLU A 5 12.19 7.19 -27.92
CA GLU A 5 13.15 6.53 -27.02
C GLU A 5 13.57 7.47 -25.88
N ASP A 6 12.60 7.96 -25.11
CA ASP A 6 12.87 8.42 -23.74
C ASP A 6 11.97 7.66 -22.76
N LYS A 7 12.05 6.32 -22.82
CA LYS A 7 11.55 5.50 -21.73
C LYS A 7 12.32 5.86 -20.48
N MET A 8 11.61 6.28 -19.46
CA MET A 8 12.12 6.59 -18.13
C MET A 8 12.87 5.37 -17.59
N CYS A 9 14.18 5.27 -17.90
CA CYS A 9 15.03 4.16 -17.52
C CYS A 9 15.51 4.39 -16.08
N VAL A 10 14.59 4.27 -15.10
CA VAL A 10 14.96 4.18 -13.70
C VAL A 10 15.19 2.72 -13.41
N LEU A 11 16.45 2.38 -13.07
CA LEU A 11 16.83 1.01 -12.72
C LEU A 11 16.08 0.57 -11.46
N ILE A 12 15.34 -0.53 -11.54
CA ILE A 12 14.78 -1.20 -10.37
C ILE A 12 15.91 -1.98 -9.71
N LEU A 13 16.24 -1.64 -8.48
CA LEU A 13 17.29 -2.32 -7.72
C LEU A 13 16.68 -3.52 -7.00
N ASN A 14 17.08 -4.71 -7.39
CA ASN A 14 16.71 -5.95 -6.70
C ASN A 14 17.69 -6.20 -5.55
N GLU A 15 17.37 -5.72 -4.35
CA GLU A 15 18.18 -5.94 -3.15
C GLU A 15 17.72 -7.16 -2.34
N HIS A 16 16.57 -7.76 -2.69
CA HIS A 16 15.98 -8.90 -2.01
C HIS A 16 15.67 -10.02 -3.00
N ASP A 17 15.73 -11.26 -2.50
CA ASP A 17 15.22 -12.40 -3.26
C ASP A 17 13.72 -12.22 -3.55
N PRO A 18 13.24 -12.71 -4.70
CA PRO A 18 11.82 -12.67 -5.03
C PRO A 18 10.99 -13.34 -3.92
N LEU A 19 9.87 -12.74 -3.58
CA LEU A 19 8.94 -13.32 -2.61
C LEU A 19 8.39 -14.64 -3.15
N THR A 20 8.36 -15.66 -2.28
CA THR A 20 7.92 -17.00 -2.62
C THR A 20 6.40 -17.11 -2.57
N LYS A 21 5.87 -18.24 -3.05
CA LYS A 21 4.44 -18.54 -2.93
C LYS A 21 4.02 -18.72 -1.46
N GLU A 22 4.89 -19.30 -0.66
CA GLU A 22 4.71 -19.47 0.79
C GLU A 22 4.65 -18.11 1.49
N ASP A 23 5.50 -17.16 1.10
CA ASP A 23 5.44 -15.78 1.57
C ASP A 23 4.09 -15.14 1.22
N GLY A 24 3.63 -15.29 -0.02
CA GLY A 24 2.32 -14.81 -0.44
C GLY A 24 1.19 -15.40 0.40
N GLN A 25 1.22 -16.70 0.68
CA GLN A 25 0.21 -17.34 1.54
C GLN A 25 0.24 -16.78 2.97
N LEU A 26 1.43 -16.67 3.59
CA LEU A 26 1.60 -16.10 4.92
C LEU A 26 1.06 -14.66 4.98
N PHE A 27 1.43 -13.84 3.99
CA PHE A 27 0.97 -12.46 3.91
C PHE A 27 -0.55 -12.37 3.91
N TYR A 28 -1.20 -13.09 2.99
CA TYR A 28 -2.65 -13.01 2.84
C TYR A 28 -3.41 -13.63 4.02
N ASP A 29 -2.92 -14.72 4.60
CA ASP A 29 -3.55 -15.30 5.79
C ASP A 29 -3.48 -14.35 6.97
N THR A 30 -2.37 -13.63 7.11
CA THR A 30 -2.20 -12.58 8.11
C THR A 30 -3.15 -11.39 7.85
N LEU A 31 -3.22 -10.94 6.61
CA LEU A 31 -4.08 -9.80 6.22
C LEU A 31 -5.56 -10.15 6.41
N ASP A 32 -6.00 -11.33 6.02
CA ASP A 32 -7.39 -11.77 6.17
C ASP A 32 -7.81 -11.83 7.66
N GLY A 33 -6.90 -12.30 8.54
CA GLY A 33 -7.12 -12.28 9.99
C GLY A 33 -7.27 -10.85 10.52
N LEU A 34 -6.36 -9.97 10.13
CA LEU A 34 -6.38 -8.57 10.55
C LEU A 34 -7.60 -7.80 10.01
N LEU A 35 -7.99 -8.02 8.75
CA LEU A 35 -9.20 -7.42 8.17
C LEU A 35 -10.46 -7.90 8.90
N SER A 36 -10.55 -9.19 9.21
CA SER A 36 -11.69 -9.73 9.94
C SER A 36 -11.78 -9.11 11.33
N TYR A 37 -10.66 -8.97 12.03
CA TYR A 37 -10.58 -8.29 13.32
C TYR A 37 -10.99 -6.82 13.23
N ALA A 38 -10.46 -6.08 12.24
CA ALA A 38 -10.81 -4.68 12.03
C ALA A 38 -12.31 -4.52 11.77
N ASN A 39 -12.91 -5.41 10.96
CA ASN A 39 -14.35 -5.38 10.74
C ASN A 39 -15.17 -5.68 12.01
N GLU A 40 -14.69 -6.59 12.85
CA GLU A 40 -15.34 -6.89 14.13
C GLU A 40 -15.33 -5.70 15.09
N GLN A 41 -14.25 -4.90 15.08
CA GLN A 41 -14.14 -3.69 15.92
C GLN A 41 -14.93 -2.50 15.34
N LEU A 42 -14.95 -2.34 14.02
CA LEU A 42 -15.48 -1.14 13.35
C LEU A 42 -16.87 -1.32 12.73
N HIS A 43 -17.38 -2.56 12.64
CA HIS A 43 -18.70 -2.89 12.09
C HIS A 43 -18.98 -2.29 10.71
N ILE A 44 -18.03 -2.47 9.77
CA ILE A 44 -18.09 -1.83 8.44
C ILE A 44 -18.98 -2.61 7.48
N VAL A 45 -18.89 -3.96 7.52
CA VAL A 45 -19.66 -4.86 6.67
C VAL A 45 -20.27 -5.98 7.48
N ASP A 46 -21.40 -6.52 7.01
CA ASP A 46 -22.11 -7.62 7.68
C ASP A 46 -21.51 -8.99 7.27
N ARG A 47 -20.21 -9.16 7.55
CA ARG A 47 -19.47 -10.41 7.31
C ARG A 47 -18.54 -10.71 8.46
N LYS A 48 -18.42 -11.99 8.83
CA LYS A 48 -17.46 -12.42 9.86
C LYS A 48 -16.03 -12.57 9.32
N LYS A 49 -15.92 -13.05 8.08
CA LYS A 49 -14.61 -13.19 7.41
C LYS A 49 -14.53 -12.18 6.30
N VAL A 50 -13.45 -11.43 6.28
CA VAL A 50 -13.13 -10.39 5.30
C VAL A 50 -11.83 -10.74 4.61
N THR A 51 -11.78 -10.65 3.29
CA THR A 51 -10.62 -10.98 2.48
C THR A 51 -10.53 -10.07 1.27
N LEU A 52 -9.30 -9.86 0.78
CA LEU A 52 -9.02 -9.30 -0.52
C LEU A 52 -8.72 -10.37 -1.57
N ARG A 53 -8.95 -11.66 -1.22
CA ARG A 53 -8.74 -12.83 -2.07
C ARG A 53 -10.07 -13.52 -2.36
N SER A 54 -10.88 -12.98 -3.22
CA SER A 54 -12.15 -13.63 -3.58
C SER A 54 -12.39 -13.55 -5.08
N ASN A 55 -13.16 -14.50 -5.60
CA ASN A 55 -13.72 -14.44 -6.95
C ASN A 55 -15.06 -13.67 -6.99
N SER A 56 -15.59 -13.31 -5.82
CA SER A 56 -16.83 -12.54 -5.68
C SER A 56 -16.51 -11.05 -5.64
N ARG A 57 -17.04 -10.29 -6.57
CA ARG A 57 -16.90 -8.83 -6.60
C ARG A 57 -17.39 -8.19 -5.29
N ALA A 58 -18.53 -8.64 -4.76
CA ALA A 58 -19.08 -8.12 -3.52
C ALA A 58 -18.16 -8.36 -2.31
N GLU A 59 -17.45 -9.51 -2.27
CA GLU A 59 -16.49 -9.79 -1.21
C GLU A 59 -15.22 -8.94 -1.34
N LEU A 60 -14.76 -8.69 -2.56
CA LEU A 60 -13.63 -7.80 -2.81
C LEU A 60 -13.99 -6.35 -2.44
N ASP A 61 -15.20 -5.90 -2.78
CA ASP A 61 -15.67 -4.56 -2.43
C ASP A 61 -15.80 -4.41 -0.90
N ASP A 62 -16.30 -5.42 -0.20
CA ASP A 62 -16.33 -5.46 1.28
C ASP A 62 -14.92 -5.46 1.86
N GLY A 63 -14.01 -6.25 1.31
CA GLY A 63 -12.60 -6.29 1.69
C GLY A 63 -11.93 -4.92 1.53
N ALA A 64 -12.18 -4.25 0.40
CA ALA A 64 -11.65 -2.92 0.13
C ALA A 64 -12.15 -1.86 1.14
N ARG A 65 -13.44 -1.92 1.52
CA ARG A 65 -14.03 -1.03 2.54
C ARG A 65 -13.38 -1.23 3.90
N VAL A 66 -13.22 -2.49 4.32
CA VAL A 66 -12.60 -2.80 5.61
C VAL A 66 -11.12 -2.44 5.62
N SER A 67 -10.37 -2.76 4.55
CA SER A 67 -8.97 -2.37 4.41
C SER A 67 -8.80 -0.86 4.50
N GLU A 68 -9.67 -0.09 3.85
CA GLU A 68 -9.63 1.37 3.93
C GLU A 68 -9.78 1.86 5.38
N ARG A 69 -10.70 1.31 6.14
CA ARG A 69 -10.90 1.69 7.54
C ARG A 69 -9.81 1.17 8.47
N LEU A 70 -9.27 -0.01 8.21
CA LEU A 70 -8.12 -0.54 8.95
C LEU A 70 -6.95 0.44 8.91
N TRP A 71 -6.56 0.89 7.71
CA TRP A 71 -5.40 1.76 7.57
C TRP A 71 -5.64 3.18 8.09
N LEU A 72 -6.87 3.62 8.22
CA LEU A 72 -7.22 4.84 8.97
C LEU A 72 -7.21 4.63 10.48
N ASN A 73 -7.30 3.38 10.96
CA ASN A 73 -7.28 3.00 12.37
C ASN A 73 -6.12 2.04 12.65
N ARG A 74 -4.92 2.41 12.25
CA ARG A 74 -3.71 1.56 12.27
C ARG A 74 -3.37 0.99 13.65
N HIS A 75 -3.83 1.62 14.75
CA HIS A 75 -3.68 1.10 16.11
C HIS A 75 -4.28 -0.30 16.28
N LEU A 76 -5.31 -0.66 15.49
CA LEU A 76 -5.91 -1.99 15.50
C LEU A 76 -4.91 -3.10 15.15
N VAL A 77 -3.84 -2.80 14.42
CA VAL A 77 -2.75 -3.76 14.15
C VAL A 77 -2.07 -4.18 15.45
N GLY A 78 -1.69 -3.22 16.30
CA GLY A 78 -1.10 -3.50 17.61
C GLY A 78 -2.03 -4.28 18.51
N GLU A 79 -3.31 -3.89 18.57
CA GLU A 79 -4.32 -4.60 19.36
C GLU A 79 -4.55 -6.05 18.87
N TYR A 80 -4.56 -6.29 17.57
CA TYR A 80 -4.67 -7.62 16.99
C TYR A 80 -3.51 -8.52 17.42
N VAL A 81 -2.29 -8.01 17.32
CA VAL A 81 -1.08 -8.76 17.71
C VAL A 81 -1.09 -9.07 19.21
N GLU A 82 -1.42 -8.09 20.05
CA GLU A 82 -1.43 -8.25 21.51
C GLU A 82 -2.51 -9.23 21.98
N ARG A 83 -3.72 -9.12 21.44
CA ARG A 83 -4.87 -9.93 21.86
C ARG A 83 -4.90 -11.31 21.23
N ASN A 84 -4.33 -11.48 20.05
CA ASN A 84 -4.39 -12.69 19.24
C ASN A 84 -5.78 -13.36 19.26
N PRO A 85 -6.83 -12.66 18.82
CA PRO A 85 -8.23 -13.05 19.07
C PRO A 85 -8.61 -14.37 18.38
N TYR A 86 -7.87 -14.76 17.36
CA TYR A 86 -8.14 -15.95 16.56
C TYR A 86 -7.13 -17.07 16.77
N SER A 87 -6.26 -16.96 17.79
CA SER A 87 -5.16 -17.91 18.02
C SER A 87 -4.31 -18.12 16.77
N ALA A 88 -3.98 -17.01 16.10
CA ALA A 88 -3.16 -17.01 14.90
C ALA A 88 -1.75 -17.57 15.24
N PRO A 89 -1.11 -18.31 14.31
CA PRO A 89 0.25 -18.75 14.44
C PRO A 89 1.23 -17.60 14.71
N GLU A 90 2.30 -17.86 15.45
CA GLU A 90 3.33 -16.87 15.79
C GLU A 90 3.87 -16.15 14.55
N ALA A 91 4.12 -16.86 13.45
CA ALA A 91 4.59 -16.29 12.19
C ALA A 91 3.64 -15.22 11.62
N GLN A 92 2.31 -15.36 11.81
CA GLN A 92 1.35 -14.35 11.39
C GLN A 92 1.40 -13.12 12.30
N LEU A 93 1.57 -13.29 13.60
CA LEU A 93 1.70 -12.18 14.54
C LEU A 93 3.00 -11.40 14.32
N GLU A 94 4.10 -12.11 14.08
CA GLU A 94 5.39 -11.51 13.72
C GLU A 94 5.32 -10.73 12.40
N THR A 95 4.55 -11.24 11.44
CA THR A 95 4.28 -10.57 10.17
C THR A 95 3.42 -9.31 10.36
N ALA A 96 2.36 -9.39 11.15
CA ALA A 96 1.44 -8.28 11.38
C ALA A 96 2.07 -7.15 12.19
N GLY A 97 2.89 -7.46 13.21
CA GLY A 97 3.45 -6.48 14.13
C GLY A 97 4.10 -5.26 13.46
N PRO A 98 5.01 -5.44 12.49
CA PRO A 98 5.61 -4.35 11.73
C PRO A 98 4.61 -3.49 10.92
N TRP A 99 3.41 -3.98 10.60
CA TRP A 99 2.40 -3.25 9.83
C TRP A 99 1.80 -2.06 10.57
N GLN A 100 2.02 -1.95 11.88
CA GLN A 100 1.77 -0.70 12.60
C GLN A 100 2.60 0.49 12.06
N HIS A 101 3.61 0.23 11.23
CA HIS A 101 4.41 1.20 10.51
C HIS A 101 4.04 1.31 9.03
N ALA A 102 2.86 0.84 8.63
CA ALA A 102 2.33 1.04 7.29
C ALA A 102 2.38 2.51 6.88
N LEU A 103 2.70 2.77 5.62
CA LEU A 103 2.68 4.10 5.02
C LEU A 103 1.58 4.16 3.98
N ARG A 104 0.58 5.00 4.21
CA ARG A 104 -0.52 5.24 3.30
C ARG A 104 -0.39 6.62 2.67
N ASP A 105 -0.27 6.67 1.35
CA ASP A 105 -0.06 7.92 0.61
C ASP A 105 -0.57 7.82 -0.82
N ALA A 106 -0.68 8.94 -1.50
CA ALA A 106 -0.81 9.00 -2.94
C ALA A 106 0.58 8.93 -3.56
N PHE A 107 0.79 7.94 -4.41
CA PHE A 107 2.06 7.71 -5.06
C PHE A 107 1.94 7.88 -6.57
N ILE A 108 2.97 8.46 -7.17
CA ILE A 108 3.17 8.38 -8.62
C ILE A 108 3.88 7.06 -8.92
N VAL A 109 3.26 6.21 -9.72
CA VAL A 109 3.89 5.01 -10.27
C VAL A 109 4.79 5.44 -11.42
N VAL A 110 6.09 5.29 -11.27
CA VAL A 110 7.08 5.76 -12.24
C VAL A 110 7.70 4.64 -13.06
N ASN A 111 7.61 3.41 -12.57
CA ASN A 111 8.00 2.22 -13.32
C ASN A 111 7.29 0.98 -12.78
N ALA A 112 7.12 -0.04 -13.61
CA ALA A 112 6.59 -1.36 -13.24
C ALA A 112 7.22 -2.42 -14.12
N ASP A 113 7.66 -3.52 -13.50
CA ASP A 113 8.01 -4.75 -14.20
C ASP A 113 7.17 -5.92 -13.67
N LYS A 114 7.57 -7.14 -13.99
CA LYS A 114 6.86 -8.34 -13.55
C LYS A 114 6.80 -8.47 -12.04
N ASP A 115 7.88 -8.14 -11.35
CA ASP A 115 8.08 -8.46 -9.92
C ASP A 115 8.03 -7.21 -9.03
N HIS A 116 8.12 -6.01 -9.61
CA HIS A 116 8.26 -4.76 -8.85
C HIS A 116 7.38 -3.63 -9.38
N LEU A 117 7.09 -2.70 -8.47
CA LEU A 117 6.62 -1.35 -8.76
C LEU A 117 7.63 -0.35 -8.20
N LEU A 118 7.99 0.65 -8.99
CA LEU A 118 8.71 1.80 -8.50
C LEU A 118 7.72 2.95 -8.34
N VAL A 119 7.54 3.38 -7.09
CA VAL A 119 6.57 4.43 -6.76
C VAL A 119 7.25 5.55 -6.00
N MET A 120 6.80 6.78 -6.20
CA MET A 120 7.34 7.93 -5.46
C MET A 120 6.23 8.79 -4.87
N ASN A 121 6.53 9.41 -3.74
CA ASN A 121 5.76 10.51 -3.18
C ASN A 121 6.62 11.79 -3.21
N ASP A 122 6.22 12.84 -2.49
CA ASP A 122 6.93 14.13 -2.49
C ASP A 122 8.37 14.02 -1.97
N ASP A 123 8.65 13.06 -1.06
CA ASP A 123 9.91 13.00 -0.32
C ASP A 123 10.85 11.89 -0.76
N ALA A 124 10.32 10.76 -1.25
CA ALA A 124 11.10 9.55 -1.48
C ALA A 124 10.59 8.72 -2.67
N ILE A 125 11.41 7.78 -3.09
CA ILE A 125 11.08 6.76 -4.08
C ILE A 125 11.24 5.37 -3.44
N PHE A 126 10.30 4.48 -3.72
CA PHE A 126 10.18 3.17 -3.08
C PHE A 126 10.19 2.08 -4.14
N ASN A 127 10.98 1.03 -3.91
CA ASN A 127 10.90 -0.20 -4.66
C ASN A 127 9.97 -1.18 -3.95
N VAL A 128 8.83 -1.44 -4.55
CA VAL A 128 7.75 -2.27 -3.97
C VAL A 128 7.72 -3.61 -4.68
N ASN A 129 7.86 -4.69 -3.93
CA ASN A 129 7.79 -6.04 -4.44
C ASN A 129 6.32 -6.44 -4.64
N LYS A 130 6.01 -7.06 -5.78
CA LYS A 130 4.69 -7.62 -6.06
C LYS A 130 4.58 -9.00 -5.40
N LEU A 131 3.45 -9.25 -4.78
CA LEU A 131 3.05 -10.62 -4.41
C LEU A 131 2.44 -11.31 -5.61
N GLU A 132 2.40 -12.65 -5.63
CA GLU A 132 1.99 -13.46 -6.79
C GLU A 132 0.64 -13.02 -7.40
N ARG A 133 -0.28 -12.51 -6.58
CA ARG A 133 -1.59 -11.99 -7.04
C ARG A 133 -1.57 -10.54 -7.50
N ASP A 134 -0.56 -9.78 -7.10
CA ASP A 134 -0.40 -8.38 -7.51
C ASP A 134 0.10 -8.27 -8.96
N ALA A 135 0.45 -9.42 -9.59
CA ALA A 135 0.73 -9.47 -11.03
C ALA A 135 -0.42 -8.91 -11.89
N ASP A 136 -1.65 -8.97 -11.36
CA ASP A 136 -2.85 -8.38 -11.94
C ASP A 136 -3.11 -6.93 -11.48
N CYS A 137 -2.23 -6.32 -10.66
CA CYS A 137 -2.25 -4.88 -10.43
C CYS A 137 -2.05 -4.18 -11.78
N HIS A 138 -3.16 -3.87 -12.40
CA HIS A 138 -3.21 -3.24 -13.72
C HIS A 138 -2.74 -1.79 -13.59
N VAL A 139 -1.43 -1.59 -13.61
CA VAL A 139 -0.87 -0.29 -13.92
C VAL A 139 -1.24 -0.01 -15.37
N ARG A 140 -2.26 0.84 -15.57
CA ARG A 140 -2.83 1.11 -16.90
C ARG A 140 -1.94 2.02 -17.71
N ALA A 141 -1.25 2.93 -17.01
CA ALA A 141 -0.34 3.90 -17.63
C ALA A 141 0.85 4.18 -16.70
N ILE A 142 1.96 4.61 -17.26
CA ILE A 142 3.14 5.07 -16.53
C ILE A 142 3.60 6.38 -17.20
N PRO A 143 3.69 7.48 -16.43
CA PRO A 143 3.36 7.61 -15.03
C PRO A 143 1.83 7.60 -14.76
N SER A 144 1.43 7.17 -13.56
CA SER A 144 0.05 7.24 -13.08
C SER A 144 0.01 7.55 -11.59
N LEU A 145 -1.10 8.11 -11.11
CA LEU A 145 -1.30 8.43 -9.71
C LEU A 145 -2.18 7.39 -9.05
N ALA A 146 -1.71 6.79 -7.96
CA ALA A 146 -2.44 5.78 -7.23
C ALA A 146 -2.34 5.98 -5.72
N LEU A 147 -3.40 5.66 -4.99
CA LEU A 147 -3.37 5.51 -3.55
C LEU A 147 -2.94 4.09 -3.22
N LEU A 148 -1.89 3.98 -2.44
CA LEU A 148 -1.33 2.72 -1.97
C LEU A 148 -1.10 2.74 -0.46
N THR A 149 -1.11 1.55 0.14
CA THR A 149 -0.58 1.33 1.48
C THR A 149 0.64 0.45 1.38
N LEU A 150 1.80 0.98 1.74
CA LEU A 150 3.07 0.26 1.74
C LEU A 150 3.28 -0.42 3.09
N LEU A 151 3.60 -1.71 3.06
CA LEU A 151 3.78 -2.57 4.22
C LEU A 151 5.18 -3.17 4.25
N PRO A 152 5.84 -3.20 5.43
CA PRO A 152 7.08 -3.96 5.60
C PRO A 152 6.77 -5.46 5.70
N PHE A 153 7.39 -6.29 4.86
CA PHE A 153 7.16 -7.73 4.85
C PHE A 153 8.42 -8.50 4.42
N ASN A 154 8.87 -9.47 5.21
CA ASN A 154 10.01 -10.36 4.93
C ASN A 154 11.24 -9.68 4.33
N GLY A 155 11.63 -8.54 4.91
CA GLY A 155 12.74 -7.73 4.43
C GLY A 155 12.39 -6.78 3.29
N ALA A 156 11.33 -7.02 2.53
CA ALA A 156 10.86 -6.24 1.40
C ALA A 156 9.78 -5.22 1.77
N ILE A 157 9.38 -4.41 0.79
CA ILE A 157 8.20 -3.56 0.82
C ILE A 157 7.15 -4.18 -0.10
N VAL A 158 5.92 -4.31 0.37
CA VAL A 158 4.77 -4.78 -0.42
C VAL A 158 3.59 -3.82 -0.27
N THR A 159 2.52 -4.04 -1.03
CA THR A 159 1.24 -3.34 -0.83
C THR A 159 0.24 -4.24 -0.10
N ASP A 160 -0.84 -3.64 0.39
CA ASP A 160 -2.00 -4.38 0.91
C ASP A 160 -2.88 -5.01 -0.20
N SER A 161 -2.33 -5.10 -1.43
CA SER A 161 -3.01 -5.60 -2.64
C SER A 161 -4.21 -4.75 -3.08
N LYS A 162 -4.45 -3.61 -2.45
CA LYS A 162 -5.45 -2.64 -2.87
C LYS A 162 -4.77 -1.52 -3.65
N PHE A 163 -5.18 -1.35 -4.90
CA PHE A 163 -4.68 -0.32 -5.80
C PHE A 163 -5.83 0.59 -6.20
N ILE A 164 -5.86 1.81 -5.67
CA ILE A 164 -6.88 2.79 -6.03
C ILE A 164 -6.28 3.78 -7.03
N HIS A 165 -6.69 3.67 -8.28
CA HIS A 165 -6.30 4.61 -9.32
C HIS A 165 -6.95 5.96 -9.04
N LEU A 166 -6.14 7.00 -8.93
CA LEU A 166 -6.57 8.38 -8.76
C LEU A 166 -6.55 9.13 -10.08
N ASP A 167 -5.52 8.88 -10.90
CA ASP A 167 -5.38 9.41 -12.24
C ASP A 167 -4.53 8.46 -13.10
N ASP A 168 -5.11 8.01 -14.21
CA ASP A 168 -4.43 7.15 -15.20
C ASP A 168 -3.90 7.96 -16.40
N ASN A 169 -4.27 9.24 -16.53
CA ASN A 169 -3.92 10.09 -17.66
C ASN A 169 -3.25 11.38 -17.18
N MET A 170 -2.04 11.23 -16.63
CA MET A 170 -1.24 12.39 -16.26
C MET A 170 -1.03 13.28 -17.48
N ASP A 171 -1.16 14.59 -17.30
CA ASP A 171 -0.93 15.59 -18.36
C ASP A 171 0.48 15.42 -18.94
N ASP A 172 0.59 15.34 -20.26
CA ASP A 172 1.84 15.17 -20.98
C ASP A 172 2.87 16.26 -20.63
N GLU A 173 2.41 17.46 -20.27
CA GLU A 173 3.28 18.57 -19.83
C GLU A 173 3.98 18.27 -18.49
N LEU A 174 3.39 17.44 -17.63
CA LEU A 174 3.95 17.07 -16.32
C LEU A 174 4.93 15.89 -16.39
N ILE A 175 4.88 15.08 -17.45
CA ILE A 175 5.72 13.88 -17.57
C ILE A 175 7.22 14.17 -17.45
N PRO A 176 7.78 15.22 -18.09
CA PRO A 176 9.20 15.55 -17.94
C PRO A 176 9.58 15.90 -16.50
N ASP A 177 8.74 16.64 -15.78
CA ASP A 177 8.98 17.02 -14.39
C ASP A 177 8.95 15.81 -13.46
N VAL A 178 7.99 14.90 -13.67
CA VAL A 178 7.89 13.62 -12.96
C VAL A 178 9.13 12.77 -13.22
N ALA A 179 9.59 12.68 -14.47
CA ALA A 179 10.79 11.93 -14.82
C ALA A 179 12.04 12.51 -14.17
N GLN A 180 12.18 13.85 -14.14
CA GLN A 180 13.29 14.52 -13.47
C GLN A 180 13.23 14.29 -11.95
N ALA A 181 12.05 14.45 -11.33
CA ALA A 181 11.85 14.20 -9.91
C ALA A 181 12.20 12.74 -9.52
N ALA A 182 11.82 11.76 -10.35
CA ALA A 182 12.17 10.36 -10.14
C ALA A 182 13.69 10.13 -10.19
N LYS A 183 14.38 10.73 -11.17
CA LYS A 183 15.85 10.66 -11.27
C LYS A 183 16.54 11.25 -10.04
N ASP A 184 16.09 12.40 -9.56
CA ASP A 184 16.69 13.09 -8.43
C ASP A 184 16.48 12.32 -7.13
N ARG A 185 15.27 11.77 -6.90
CA ARG A 185 14.99 10.91 -5.75
C ARG A 185 15.80 9.61 -5.80
N THR A 186 15.95 9.00 -6.99
CA THR A 186 16.79 7.79 -7.16
C THR A 186 18.25 8.08 -6.79
N ARG A 187 18.79 9.24 -7.16
CA ARG A 187 20.15 9.66 -6.77
C ARG A 187 20.29 9.88 -5.27
N SER A 188 19.23 10.33 -4.61
CA SER A 188 19.19 10.53 -3.16
C SER A 188 19.08 9.22 -2.37
N GLY A 189 18.71 8.13 -3.04
CA GLY A 189 18.55 6.79 -2.50
C GLY A 189 17.12 6.28 -2.63
N VAL A 190 17.01 5.01 -3.00
CA VAL A 190 15.73 4.29 -3.11
C VAL A 190 15.46 3.56 -1.80
N VAL A 191 14.24 3.66 -1.30
CA VAL A 191 13.78 2.86 -0.14
C VAL A 191 13.39 1.48 -0.66
N THR A 192 14.21 0.46 -0.37
CA THR A 192 14.07 -0.88 -0.98
C THR A 192 13.60 -1.95 0.00
N GLY A 193 13.76 -1.74 1.31
CA GLY A 193 13.52 -2.77 2.30
C GLY A 193 12.62 -2.37 3.46
N ALA A 194 12.06 -3.38 4.12
CA ALA A 194 11.17 -3.24 5.28
C ALA A 194 11.73 -2.34 6.39
N LYS A 195 13.01 -2.49 6.75
CA LYS A 195 13.65 -1.67 7.79
C LYS A 195 13.73 -0.20 7.40
N GLN A 196 14.00 0.07 6.11
CA GLN A 196 14.07 1.43 5.59
C GLN A 196 12.68 2.07 5.56
N LEU A 197 11.63 1.32 5.16
CA LEU A 197 10.25 1.79 5.21
C LEU A 197 9.83 2.14 6.63
N ILE A 198 10.12 1.27 7.61
CA ILE A 198 9.82 1.53 9.03
C ILE A 198 10.54 2.80 9.51
N ALA A 199 11.82 2.96 9.17
CA ALA A 199 12.58 4.15 9.55
C ALA A 199 12.01 5.42 8.90
N TYR A 200 11.63 5.33 7.62
CA TYR A 200 10.98 6.42 6.89
C TYR A 200 9.63 6.80 7.54
N SER A 201 8.75 5.82 7.79
CA SER A 201 7.44 6.04 8.40
C SER A 201 7.55 6.70 9.79
N LYS A 202 8.50 6.24 10.62
CA LYS A 202 8.77 6.85 11.93
C LYS A 202 9.27 8.29 11.84
N LYS A 203 10.13 8.59 10.87
CA LYS A 203 10.68 9.93 10.66
C LYS A 203 9.63 10.89 10.10
N ALA A 204 8.79 10.42 9.19
CA ALA A 204 7.73 11.22 8.58
C ALA A 204 6.69 11.69 9.61
N GLY A 205 6.48 10.91 10.70
CA GLY A 205 5.53 11.24 11.76
C GLY A 205 4.06 11.10 11.35
N ASP A 206 3.75 11.39 10.10
CA ASP A 206 2.44 11.22 9.51
C ASP A 206 2.43 9.98 8.61
N TRP A 207 1.67 8.96 8.99
CA TRP A 207 1.52 7.70 8.30
C TRP A 207 0.40 7.70 7.26
N ASN A 208 -0.57 8.60 7.40
CA ASN A 208 -1.65 8.82 6.45
C ASN A 208 -1.50 10.21 5.85
N ARG A 209 -0.90 10.27 4.68
CA ARG A 209 -0.58 11.53 3.98
C ARG A 209 -1.60 11.88 2.90
N VAL A 210 -2.73 11.17 2.86
CA VAL A 210 -3.80 11.41 1.89
C VAL A 210 -4.57 12.67 2.26
N PRO A 211 -4.65 13.67 1.38
CA PRO A 211 -5.42 14.88 1.64
C PRO A 211 -6.89 14.56 1.95
N GLU A 212 -7.48 15.29 2.90
CA GLU A 212 -8.86 15.05 3.35
C GLU A 212 -9.88 15.14 2.20
N CYS A 213 -9.65 16.03 1.24
CA CYS A 213 -10.53 16.16 0.06
C CYS A 213 -10.50 14.89 -0.81
N TRP A 214 -9.36 14.21 -0.94
CA TRP A 214 -9.25 12.94 -1.64
C TRP A 214 -9.86 11.81 -0.83
N GLN A 215 -9.64 11.81 0.49
CA GLN A 215 -10.27 10.83 1.38
C GLN A 215 -11.79 10.86 1.27
N ARG A 216 -12.41 12.05 1.17
CA ARG A 216 -13.87 12.15 0.94
C ARG A 216 -14.32 11.50 -0.37
N GLY A 217 -13.53 11.68 -1.44
CA GLY A 217 -13.80 11.04 -2.73
C GLY A 217 -13.72 9.51 -2.65
N ILE A 218 -12.69 8.99 -1.97
CA ILE A 218 -12.49 7.56 -1.75
C ILE A 218 -13.64 6.98 -0.91
N ASP A 219 -14.00 7.63 0.19
CA ASP A 219 -15.10 7.22 1.04
C ASP A 219 -16.42 7.16 0.26
N TYR A 220 -16.68 8.16 -0.56
CA TYR A 220 -17.86 8.18 -1.42
C TYR A 220 -17.86 7.03 -2.43
N ALA A 221 -16.72 6.81 -3.11
CA ALA A 221 -16.59 5.75 -4.11
C ALA A 221 -16.75 4.34 -3.50
N LEU A 222 -16.32 4.16 -2.26
CA LEU A 222 -16.46 2.90 -1.52
C LEU A 222 -17.80 2.79 -0.77
N GLY A 223 -18.66 3.81 -0.81
CA GLY A 223 -19.91 3.85 -0.06
C GLY A 223 -19.71 3.87 1.46
N LEU A 224 -18.61 4.46 1.92
CA LEU A 224 -18.26 4.61 3.33
C LEU A 224 -18.72 5.98 3.84
N ARG A 225 -19.10 6.03 5.14
CA ARG A 225 -19.32 7.31 5.80
C ARG A 225 -17.97 8.00 5.98
N HIS A 226 -17.87 9.24 5.52
CA HIS A 226 -16.66 10.04 5.75
C HIS A 226 -16.47 10.29 7.25
N VAL A 227 -15.23 10.09 7.72
CA VAL A 227 -14.81 10.40 9.09
C VAL A 227 -13.71 11.45 9.00
N PRO A 228 -13.98 12.72 9.37
CA PRO A 228 -12.97 13.77 9.35
C PRO A 228 -11.85 13.51 10.36
N GLY A 229 -10.63 13.92 10.02
CA GLY A 229 -9.59 14.15 11.02
C GLY A 229 -8.76 12.96 11.48
N TYR A 230 -8.47 11.98 10.64
CA TYR A 230 -7.39 11.02 10.93
C TYR A 230 -6.04 11.54 10.39
N GLY A 231 -5.61 12.67 10.87
CA GLY A 231 -4.23 13.13 10.76
C GLY A 231 -3.50 12.89 12.09
N ALA A 232 -2.19 12.75 12.05
CA ALA A 232 -1.31 12.30 13.14
C ALA A 232 -1.24 13.19 14.39
N SER A 233 -2.28 13.86 14.80
CA SER A 233 -2.24 14.81 15.93
C SER A 233 -2.92 14.35 17.22
N GLU A 234 -3.19 13.05 17.39
CA GLU A 234 -3.67 12.51 18.66
C GLU A 234 -2.76 11.38 19.15
N VAL A 235 -1.53 11.72 19.50
CA VAL A 235 -0.71 10.99 20.47
C VAL A 235 -0.22 12.01 21.47
N GLU A 236 -1.04 12.28 22.47
CA GLU A 236 -0.57 12.69 23.79
C GLU A 236 -0.36 11.45 24.67
#